data_99b0fad605506bf43cdff2a1d396b4a3
#
_entry.id   99b0fad605506bf43cdff2a1d396b4a3
#
_cell.length_a   1.000
_cell.length_b   1.000
_cell.length_c   1.000
_cell.angle_alpha   90.00
_cell.angle_beta   90.00
_cell.angle_gamma   90.00
#
_symmetry.space_group_name_H-M   'P 1'
#
loop_
_entity.id
_entity.type
_entity.pdbx_description
1 polymer ?
#
loop_
_entity_poly.entity_id
_entity_poly.type
_entity_poly.pdbx_seq_one_letter_code
_entity_poly.pdbx_strand_id
1 'polypeptide(L)'
;MKRIILTLVCSLMVFAATMFMTYKYVEGEELRDADKLNAMLVNRVSDYTDRSLRMSETATISFLTGLLYTREHVQADGTSSTELYISDKYKTELKATVYEVLDDFLEINKHASTAMFIFAPEALPGGKHGIYAPSLKRGDYTRYDLSESYDFAASENYKRLQTAHGAIWSVPSSESPVAGRRVVCYVPIYDVSGSFFAAFAVNYDVSDLRRRLSKVLPYGADNSGIFLVDDANAIITSTYNYDARRYSSAEEMQRELQRSGVLQRPDSAEVTSPEVRYVADFGGERHYVYSEELRHIPWRVIVVCSEDAIYAAVIHTANIVTVVALIGMALMLLCCVVIFRQMRNNLRHRVALQSELRLASQMQLSILRPSAAETDDFRLATCLKPAKETGGDLYDYVVRGRELVFVVGDVSGKGVSAALFMTQVCSLFRSAVSRCDGPAAIVSEINDVLSRHNPQMTFCTMIVGVYDPIERSLRYCNAGHTRPVAVIGGLAATIDVLPNMAVGVMEQYGYREQSLQLHEGDTIVAYTDGVTEAMNREHHLYGEQLLIETIGAAQGTGQIIEATMASVARYSAGEPQSDEITIMAITLR
;
A
#
# COMPACT_ATOMS: atom_id res chain seq x y z
N MET A 1 22.63 -1.07 -17.61
CA MET A 1 23.10 -1.31 -16.25
C MET A 1 23.25 0.00 -15.45
N LYS A 2 24.07 1.00 -15.88
CA LYS A 2 24.20 2.29 -15.14
C LYS A 2 22.88 3.00 -14.86
N ARG A 3 21.95 3.05 -15.84
CA ARG A 3 20.62 3.68 -15.68
C ARG A 3 19.75 2.96 -14.63
N ILE A 4 19.76 1.62 -14.61
CA ILE A 4 19.00 0.82 -13.64
C ILE A 4 19.50 1.04 -12.22
N ILE A 5 20.85 1.05 -12.04
CA ILE A 5 21.47 1.34 -10.74
C ILE A 5 21.11 2.76 -10.29
N LEU A 6 21.17 3.74 -11.20
CA LEU A 6 20.80 5.12 -10.89
C LEU A 6 19.34 5.25 -10.47
N THR A 7 18.42 4.59 -11.20
CA THR A 7 16.99 4.56 -10.85
C THR A 7 16.76 3.94 -9.47
N LEU A 8 17.48 2.87 -9.15
CA LEU A 8 17.37 2.17 -7.87
C LEU A 8 17.89 3.03 -6.71
N VAL A 9 19.00 3.72 -6.90
CA VAL A 9 19.55 4.68 -5.92
C VAL A 9 18.60 5.87 -5.72
N CYS A 10 18.04 6.43 -6.81
CA CYS A 10 17.05 7.50 -6.72
C CYS A 10 15.77 7.03 -5.98
N SER A 11 15.26 5.84 -6.28
CA SER A 11 14.10 5.28 -5.57
C SER A 11 14.37 5.09 -4.08
N LEU A 12 15.56 4.63 -3.72
CA LEU A 12 15.97 4.46 -2.32
C LEU A 12 16.06 5.80 -1.58
N MET A 13 16.63 6.83 -2.24
CA MET A 13 16.69 8.18 -1.67
C MET A 13 15.30 8.80 -1.50
N VAL A 14 14.42 8.65 -2.49
CA VAL A 14 13.02 9.10 -2.38
C VAL A 14 12.29 8.38 -1.26
N PHE A 15 12.48 7.07 -1.13
CA PHE A 15 11.89 6.29 -0.04
C PHE A 15 12.40 6.74 1.33
N ALA A 16 13.71 6.95 1.50
CA ALA A 16 14.30 7.44 2.74
C ALA A 16 13.80 8.86 3.10
N ALA A 17 13.69 9.75 2.11
CA ALA A 17 13.14 11.09 2.30
C ALA A 17 11.66 11.06 2.69
N THR A 18 10.86 10.23 2.02
CA THR A 18 9.44 10.04 2.35
C THR A 18 9.27 9.48 3.76
N MET A 19 10.10 8.51 4.14
CA MET A 19 10.10 7.91 5.47
C MET A 19 10.44 8.95 6.56
N PHE A 20 11.46 9.79 6.33
CA PHE A 20 11.82 10.88 7.24
C PHE A 20 10.68 11.90 7.38
N MET A 21 10.05 12.28 6.26
CA MET A 21 8.88 13.18 6.28
C MET A 21 7.69 12.54 7.01
N THR A 22 7.43 11.26 6.77
CA THR A 22 6.36 10.52 7.47
C THR A 22 6.64 10.44 8.96
N TYR A 23 7.88 10.17 9.38
CA TYR A 23 8.26 10.18 10.79
C TYR A 23 7.98 11.55 11.43
N LYS A 24 8.42 12.64 10.81
CA LYS A 24 8.20 14.01 11.29
C LYS A 24 6.72 14.41 11.29
N TYR A 25 5.97 13.94 10.31
CA TYR A 25 4.52 14.16 10.24
C TYR A 25 3.80 13.41 11.38
N VAL A 26 4.12 12.12 11.59
CA VAL A 26 3.54 11.30 12.67
C VAL A 26 3.89 11.90 14.03
N GLU A 27 5.15 12.30 14.27
CA GLU A 27 5.56 12.96 15.51
C GLU A 27 4.73 14.23 15.77
N GLY A 28 4.51 15.06 14.76
CA GLY A 28 3.73 16.30 14.90
C GLY A 28 2.22 16.09 15.02
N GLU A 29 1.66 15.08 14.38
CA GLU A 29 0.23 14.73 14.48
C GLU A 29 -0.08 14.07 15.83
N GLU A 30 0.76 13.15 16.28
CA GLU A 30 0.61 12.47 17.58
C GLU A 30 0.63 13.44 18.75
N LEU A 31 1.51 14.46 18.71
CA LEU A 31 1.52 15.53 19.73
C LEU A 31 0.22 16.34 19.71
N ARG A 32 -0.29 16.70 18.53
CA ARG A 32 -1.58 17.40 18.41
C ARG A 32 -2.76 16.55 18.87
N ASP A 33 -2.72 15.26 18.57
CA ASP A 33 -3.78 14.35 19.00
C ASP A 33 -3.71 14.07 20.50
N ALA A 34 -2.52 14.04 21.11
CA ALA A 34 -2.35 13.98 22.55
C ALA A 34 -2.94 15.22 23.25
N ASP A 35 -2.72 16.43 22.70
CA ASP A 35 -3.32 17.66 23.20
C ASP A 35 -4.85 17.63 23.13
N LYS A 36 -5.43 17.25 21.98
CA LYS A 36 -6.88 17.11 21.83
C LYS A 36 -7.46 16.08 22.78
N LEU A 37 -6.76 14.92 22.91
CA LEU A 37 -7.20 13.86 23.81
C LEU A 37 -7.22 14.34 25.26
N ASN A 38 -6.20 15.06 25.70
CA ASN A 38 -6.11 15.61 27.06
C ASN A 38 -7.15 16.72 27.30
N ALA A 39 -7.42 17.59 26.32
CA ALA A 39 -8.49 18.57 26.40
C ALA A 39 -9.87 17.89 26.48
N MET A 40 -10.11 16.86 25.67
CA MET A 40 -11.34 16.05 25.78
C MET A 40 -11.44 15.34 27.13
N LEU A 41 -10.31 14.89 27.68
CA LEU A 41 -10.25 14.23 28.98
C LEU A 41 -10.65 15.18 30.09
N VAL A 42 -10.09 16.41 30.16
CA VAL A 42 -10.43 17.39 31.20
C VAL A 42 -11.91 17.75 31.13
N ASN A 43 -12.46 17.99 29.96
CA ASN A 43 -13.89 18.26 29.77
C ASN A 43 -14.75 17.09 30.26
N ARG A 44 -14.39 15.85 29.88
CA ARG A 44 -15.12 14.66 30.32
C ARG A 44 -15.06 14.45 31.83
N VAL A 45 -13.90 14.70 32.43
CA VAL A 45 -13.71 14.60 33.87
C VAL A 45 -14.49 15.70 34.58
N SER A 46 -14.50 16.94 34.07
CA SER A 46 -15.30 18.06 34.59
C SER A 46 -16.79 17.71 34.53
N ASP A 47 -17.32 17.32 33.38
CA ASP A 47 -18.73 16.93 33.21
C ASP A 47 -19.13 15.76 34.15
N TYR A 48 -18.24 14.76 34.29
CA TYR A 48 -18.48 13.65 35.21
C TYR A 48 -18.53 14.10 36.68
N THR A 49 -17.58 14.94 37.08
CA THR A 49 -17.48 15.46 38.45
C THR A 49 -18.68 16.34 38.76
N ASP A 50 -19.01 17.30 37.90
CA ASP A 50 -20.16 18.18 38.03
C ASP A 50 -21.47 17.38 38.14
N ARG A 51 -21.67 16.39 37.25
CA ARG A 51 -22.85 15.51 37.28
C ARG A 51 -22.93 14.71 38.59
N SER A 52 -21.80 14.19 39.09
CA SER A 52 -21.74 13.41 40.32
C SER A 52 -22.13 14.24 41.53
N LEU A 53 -21.61 15.46 41.63
CA LEU A 53 -21.94 16.38 42.70
C LEU A 53 -23.41 16.84 42.62
N ARG A 54 -23.87 17.19 41.42
CA ARG A 54 -25.26 17.57 41.16
C ARG A 54 -26.25 16.45 41.48
N MET A 55 -25.93 15.21 41.18
CA MET A 55 -26.78 14.07 41.58
C MET A 55 -26.91 13.96 43.10
N SER A 56 -25.81 14.19 43.81
CA SER A 56 -25.80 14.18 45.29
C SER A 56 -26.64 15.32 45.86
N GLU A 57 -26.54 16.51 45.28
CA GLU A 57 -27.36 17.67 45.65
C GLU A 57 -28.84 17.41 45.35
N THR A 58 -29.17 16.95 44.17
CA THR A 58 -30.54 16.63 43.76
C THR A 58 -31.17 15.57 44.68
N ALA A 59 -30.40 14.54 45.05
CA ALA A 59 -30.89 13.52 45.98
C ALA A 59 -31.18 14.10 47.36
N THR A 60 -30.35 15.02 47.81
CA THR A 60 -30.57 15.71 49.10
C THR A 60 -31.81 16.61 49.06
N ILE A 61 -31.95 17.42 48.01
CA ILE A 61 -33.11 18.31 47.84
C ILE A 61 -34.40 17.46 47.68
N SER A 62 -34.38 16.41 46.87
CA SER A 62 -35.53 15.55 46.67
C SER A 62 -35.99 14.86 47.95
N PHE A 63 -35.08 14.44 48.81
CA PHE A 63 -35.44 13.90 50.12
C PHE A 63 -36.13 14.93 50.96
N LEU A 64 -35.59 16.16 51.03
CA LEU A 64 -36.16 17.24 51.82
C LEU A 64 -37.48 17.75 51.26
N THR A 65 -37.73 17.72 49.97
CA THR A 65 -39.01 18.11 49.35
C THR A 65 -40.17 17.21 49.77
N GLY A 66 -39.89 15.97 50.18
CA GLY A 66 -40.88 15.10 50.79
C GLY A 66 -41.34 15.54 52.16
N LEU A 67 -40.58 16.41 52.83
CA LEU A 67 -40.78 16.92 54.20
C LEU A 67 -41.14 18.38 54.24
N LEU A 68 -40.77 19.17 53.25
CA LEU A 68 -40.77 20.64 53.24
C LEU A 68 -41.50 21.18 52.00
N TYR A 69 -41.90 22.47 52.07
CA TYR A 69 -42.45 23.17 50.90
C TYR A 69 -41.34 23.69 50.01
N THR A 70 -41.58 23.76 48.72
CA THR A 70 -40.59 24.24 47.72
C THR A 70 -41.10 25.51 47.04
N ARG A 71 -40.16 26.39 46.67
CA ARG A 71 -40.33 27.51 45.73
C ARG A 71 -39.21 27.50 44.72
N GLU A 72 -39.50 27.83 43.50
CA GLU A 72 -38.46 28.07 42.51
C GLU A 72 -38.00 29.51 42.57
N HIS A 73 -36.72 29.72 42.69
CA HIS A 73 -36.07 31.02 42.61
C HIS A 73 -35.29 31.11 41.31
N VAL A 74 -35.58 32.10 40.48
CA VAL A 74 -34.88 32.34 39.22
C VAL A 74 -33.84 33.42 39.44
N GLN A 75 -32.59 33.08 39.24
CA GLN A 75 -31.47 34.03 39.38
C GLN A 75 -31.41 35.00 38.19
N ALA A 76 -30.66 36.08 38.31
CA ALA A 76 -30.54 37.09 37.28
C ALA A 76 -29.86 36.59 35.99
N ASP A 77 -29.12 35.48 36.06
CA ASP A 77 -28.48 34.77 34.93
C ASP A 77 -29.38 33.75 34.22
N GLY A 78 -30.65 33.63 34.68
CA GLY A 78 -31.62 32.68 34.12
C GLY A 78 -31.53 31.27 34.71
N THR A 79 -30.62 30.98 35.63
CA THR A 79 -30.59 29.70 36.36
C THR A 79 -31.70 29.65 37.40
N SER A 80 -32.32 28.46 37.59
CA SER A 80 -33.30 28.29 38.66
C SER A 80 -32.76 27.40 39.77
N SER A 81 -33.04 27.79 41.02
CA SER A 81 -32.73 27.01 42.21
C SER A 81 -34.00 26.70 42.98
N THR A 82 -34.02 25.57 43.68
CA THR A 82 -35.15 25.16 44.51
C THR A 82 -34.90 25.60 45.94
N GLU A 83 -35.72 26.52 46.43
CA GLU A 83 -35.71 26.95 47.84
C GLU A 83 -36.64 26.06 48.66
N LEU A 84 -36.22 25.71 49.85
CA LEU A 84 -36.96 24.89 50.82
C LEU A 84 -37.51 25.72 51.97
N TYR A 85 -38.80 25.58 52.24
CA TYR A 85 -39.50 26.32 53.27
C TYR A 85 -40.17 25.38 54.28
N ILE A 86 -40.07 25.73 55.58
CA ILE A 86 -40.72 24.97 56.65
C ILE A 86 -41.89 25.76 57.24
N SER A 87 -43.03 25.08 57.46
CA SER A 87 -44.16 25.66 58.12
C SER A 87 -43.99 25.63 59.67
N ASP A 88 -44.65 26.55 60.40
CA ASP A 88 -44.59 26.58 61.82
C ASP A 88 -45.06 25.30 62.51
N LYS A 89 -45.95 24.57 61.88
CA LYS A 89 -46.40 23.27 62.37
C LYS A 89 -45.26 22.24 62.38
N TYR A 90 -44.45 22.19 61.33
CA TYR A 90 -43.35 21.18 61.16
C TYR A 90 -42.06 21.59 61.90
N LYS A 91 -41.89 22.86 62.30
CA LYS A 91 -40.69 23.31 63.08
C LYS A 91 -40.56 22.51 64.37
N THR A 92 -41.64 22.32 65.10
CA THR A 92 -41.67 21.59 66.40
C THR A 92 -41.50 20.07 66.14
N GLU A 93 -42.17 19.53 65.11
CA GLU A 93 -42.11 18.13 64.76
C GLU A 93 -40.71 17.72 64.32
N LEU A 94 -40.10 18.49 63.45
CA LEU A 94 -38.75 18.25 62.98
C LEU A 94 -37.72 18.17 64.08
N LYS A 95 -37.83 19.02 65.08
CA LYS A 95 -36.92 19.01 66.28
C LYS A 95 -37.02 17.69 67.04
N ALA A 96 -38.23 17.14 67.16
CA ALA A 96 -38.49 15.91 67.92
C ALA A 96 -38.01 14.68 67.15
N THR A 97 -38.04 14.69 65.77
CA THR A 97 -37.76 13.58 64.90
C THR A 97 -36.44 13.73 64.11
N VAL A 98 -35.64 14.72 64.45
CA VAL A 98 -34.42 15.08 63.67
C VAL A 98 -33.49 13.88 63.41
N TYR A 99 -33.28 13.02 64.38
CA TYR A 99 -32.43 11.86 64.21
C TYR A 99 -33.07 10.75 63.37
N GLU A 100 -34.38 10.64 63.37
CA GLU A 100 -35.10 9.72 62.49
C GLU A 100 -34.98 10.17 61.04
N VAL A 101 -35.16 11.46 60.78
CA VAL A 101 -34.95 12.08 59.46
C VAL A 101 -33.52 11.89 58.96
N LEU A 102 -32.51 12.04 59.83
CA LEU A 102 -31.11 11.82 59.50
C LEU A 102 -30.83 10.34 59.15
N ASP A 103 -31.45 9.40 59.90
CA ASP A 103 -31.29 7.97 59.69
C ASP A 103 -31.92 7.55 58.37
N ASP A 104 -33.18 7.93 58.14
CA ASP A 104 -33.87 7.67 56.86
C ASP A 104 -33.10 8.22 55.67
N PHE A 105 -32.56 9.44 55.77
CA PHE A 105 -31.74 10.03 54.72
C PHE A 105 -30.49 9.19 54.43
N LEU A 106 -29.75 8.78 55.47
CA LEU A 106 -28.53 8.00 55.33
C LEU A 106 -28.80 6.59 54.86
N GLU A 107 -29.97 6.00 55.15
CA GLU A 107 -30.36 4.71 54.63
C GLU A 107 -30.56 4.76 53.10
N ILE A 108 -31.25 5.80 52.63
CA ILE A 108 -31.53 6.00 51.22
C ILE A 108 -30.27 6.43 50.43
N ASN A 109 -29.50 7.40 50.96
CA ASN A 109 -28.36 8.01 50.27
C ASN A 109 -27.03 7.36 50.63
N LYS A 110 -26.70 6.24 49.98
CA LYS A 110 -25.49 5.41 50.23
C LYS A 110 -24.17 6.12 50.07
N HIS A 111 -24.09 7.24 49.36
CA HIS A 111 -22.88 8.04 49.15
C HIS A 111 -22.63 9.07 50.24
N ALA A 112 -23.62 9.40 51.02
CA ALA A 112 -23.48 10.29 52.18
C ALA A 112 -22.76 9.56 53.32
N SER A 113 -21.78 10.20 53.94
CA SER A 113 -21.04 9.63 55.09
C SER A 113 -21.58 10.12 56.43
N THR A 114 -22.05 11.35 56.46
CA THR A 114 -22.67 11.99 57.65
C THR A 114 -23.76 12.93 57.18
N ALA A 115 -24.80 13.06 57.93
CA ALA A 115 -25.84 14.06 57.73
C ALA A 115 -26.08 14.82 59.04
N MET A 116 -26.40 16.11 58.94
CA MET A 116 -26.67 16.95 60.09
C MET A 116 -27.67 18.06 59.78
N PHE A 117 -28.40 18.49 60.79
CA PHE A 117 -29.16 19.73 60.77
C PHE A 117 -28.45 20.82 61.55
N ILE A 118 -28.34 21.98 60.96
CA ILE A 118 -27.76 23.19 61.61
C ILE A 118 -28.87 24.21 61.69
N PHE A 119 -29.36 24.41 62.91
CA PHE A 119 -30.44 25.36 63.19
C PHE A 119 -29.90 26.75 63.49
N ALA A 120 -30.58 27.78 63.02
CA ALA A 120 -30.28 29.17 63.43
C ALA A 120 -30.49 29.36 64.92
N PRO A 121 -29.74 30.26 65.57
CA PRO A 121 -29.84 30.46 67.01
C PRO A 121 -31.25 30.78 67.50
N GLU A 122 -32.03 31.49 66.71
CA GLU A 122 -33.39 31.92 67.05
C GLU A 122 -34.49 30.95 66.64
N ALA A 123 -34.09 29.86 65.89
CA ALA A 123 -35.02 28.95 65.31
C ALA A 123 -35.71 27.98 66.29
N LEU A 124 -35.28 27.98 67.55
CA LEU A 124 -35.76 27.03 68.56
C LEU A 124 -36.34 27.75 69.82
N PRO A 125 -37.60 27.49 70.18
CA PRO A 125 -38.19 28.03 71.40
C PRO A 125 -37.41 27.59 72.63
N GLY A 126 -37.03 28.55 73.48
CA GLY A 126 -36.22 28.29 74.67
C GLY A 126 -34.76 28.06 74.42
N GLY A 127 -34.23 28.61 73.31
CA GLY A 127 -32.91 28.39 72.82
C GLY A 127 -31.79 28.74 73.72
N LYS A 128 -30.87 27.82 73.92
CA LYS A 128 -29.51 28.12 74.38
C LYS A 128 -28.88 29.04 73.33
N HIS A 129 -28.05 29.94 73.77
CA HIS A 129 -27.26 30.79 72.87
C HIS A 129 -26.32 29.93 72.07
N GLY A 130 -26.78 29.39 70.93
CA GLY A 130 -25.95 28.57 70.08
C GLY A 130 -26.73 27.80 68.96
N ILE A 131 -26.03 27.43 67.95
CA ILE A 131 -26.51 26.60 66.85
C ILE A 131 -26.66 25.19 67.37
N TYR A 132 -27.86 24.60 67.20
CA TYR A 132 -28.05 23.16 67.44
C TYR A 132 -27.71 22.41 66.18
N ALA A 133 -26.72 21.52 66.23
CA ALA A 133 -26.22 20.76 65.06
C ALA A 133 -26.23 19.27 65.36
N PRO A 134 -27.40 18.62 65.47
CA PRO A 134 -27.50 17.16 65.58
C PRO A 134 -26.99 16.49 64.36
N SER A 135 -26.12 15.50 64.53
CA SER A 135 -25.39 14.83 63.50
C SER A 135 -25.46 13.31 63.65
N LEU A 136 -25.51 12.61 62.56
CA LEU A 136 -25.50 11.15 62.49
C LEU A 136 -24.47 10.68 61.49
N LYS A 137 -23.66 9.69 61.86
CA LYS A 137 -22.63 9.09 61.02
C LYS A 137 -23.07 7.70 60.54
N ARG A 138 -22.92 7.47 59.25
CA ARG A 138 -23.18 6.15 58.65
C ARG A 138 -22.22 5.08 59.19
N GLY A 139 -22.75 3.90 59.42
CA GLY A 139 -21.98 2.71 59.79
C GLY A 139 -21.94 2.41 61.27
N ASP A 140 -21.82 3.43 62.12
CA ASP A 140 -21.90 3.26 63.57
C ASP A 140 -23.12 3.94 64.19
N TYR A 141 -23.86 4.72 63.40
CA TYR A 141 -25.06 5.47 63.78
C TYR A 141 -24.86 6.30 65.07
N THR A 142 -23.63 6.74 65.30
CA THR A 142 -23.30 7.57 66.46
C THR A 142 -23.99 8.93 66.34
N ARG A 143 -24.77 9.22 67.35
CA ARG A 143 -25.44 10.53 67.50
C ARG A 143 -24.51 11.47 68.22
N TYR A 144 -24.26 12.64 67.70
CA TYR A 144 -23.43 13.66 68.29
C TYR A 144 -23.97 15.06 67.97
N ASP A 145 -23.70 15.98 68.84
CA ASP A 145 -24.06 17.40 68.69
C ASP A 145 -22.77 18.22 68.57
N LEU A 146 -22.60 18.86 67.41
CA LEU A 146 -21.40 19.63 67.08
C LEU A 146 -21.45 21.03 67.66
N SER A 147 -22.59 21.54 68.23
CA SER A 147 -22.75 22.88 68.76
C SER A 147 -21.89 23.15 69.98
N GLU A 148 -21.48 22.11 70.72
CA GLU A 148 -20.59 22.26 71.88
C GLU A 148 -19.08 22.27 71.48
N SER A 149 -18.72 21.72 70.30
CA SER A 149 -17.34 21.53 69.88
C SER A 149 -16.88 22.45 68.74
N TYR A 150 -17.82 23.12 68.10
CA TYR A 150 -17.51 23.95 66.92
C TYR A 150 -18.47 25.12 66.78
N ASP A 151 -17.93 26.36 66.79
CA ASP A 151 -18.72 27.57 66.56
C ASP A 151 -19.01 27.76 65.05
N PHE A 152 -20.05 27.09 64.59
CA PHE A 152 -20.48 27.18 63.18
C PHE A 152 -21.02 28.60 62.86
N ALA A 153 -21.56 29.34 63.80
CA ALA A 153 -22.10 30.70 63.59
C ALA A 153 -20.99 31.68 63.18
N ALA A 154 -19.77 31.47 63.65
CA ALA A 154 -18.63 32.28 63.28
C ALA A 154 -18.09 31.91 61.86
N SER A 155 -18.49 30.77 61.28
CA SER A 155 -17.97 30.29 60.00
C SER A 155 -18.47 31.11 58.80
N GLU A 156 -17.64 31.23 57.79
CA GLU A 156 -18.00 31.83 56.51
C GLU A 156 -19.19 31.10 55.85
N ASN A 157 -19.26 29.77 55.98
CA ASN A 157 -20.35 28.97 55.45
C ASN A 157 -21.71 29.35 56.07
N TYR A 158 -21.75 29.68 57.39
CA TYR A 158 -22.98 30.10 58.00
C TYR A 158 -23.46 31.44 57.43
N LYS A 159 -22.57 32.42 57.29
CA LYS A 159 -22.90 33.73 56.69
C LYS A 159 -23.42 33.55 55.23
N ARG A 160 -22.80 32.68 54.45
CA ARG A 160 -23.26 32.37 53.09
C ARG A 160 -24.64 31.74 53.09
N LEU A 161 -24.94 30.85 54.03
CA LEU A 161 -26.23 30.15 54.11
C LEU A 161 -27.40 31.09 54.43
N GLN A 162 -27.17 32.18 55.13
CA GLN A 162 -28.24 33.16 55.47
C GLN A 162 -28.77 33.90 54.24
N THR A 163 -27.98 33.99 53.17
CA THR A 163 -28.31 34.70 51.91
C THR A 163 -28.36 33.81 50.68
N ALA A 164 -28.12 32.49 50.82
CA ALA A 164 -28.08 31.56 49.71
C ALA A 164 -29.49 31.19 49.26
N HIS A 165 -29.74 31.23 47.96
CA HIS A 165 -31.00 30.81 47.33
C HIS A 165 -30.97 29.37 46.81
N GLY A 166 -29.94 28.59 47.13
CA GLY A 166 -29.74 27.20 46.72
C GLY A 166 -28.68 26.49 47.52
N ALA A 167 -28.36 25.28 47.16
CA ALA A 167 -27.34 24.51 47.84
C ALA A 167 -25.94 25.13 47.71
N ILE A 168 -25.17 25.04 48.78
CA ILE A 168 -23.77 25.52 48.85
C ILE A 168 -22.86 24.31 49.05
N TRP A 169 -21.86 24.19 48.19
CA TRP A 169 -20.77 23.23 48.36
C TRP A 169 -19.58 23.90 49.04
N SER A 170 -18.98 23.19 49.99
CA SER A 170 -17.81 23.68 50.71
C SER A 170 -16.89 22.54 51.12
N VAL A 171 -15.62 22.87 51.31
CA VAL A 171 -14.64 21.98 51.93
C VAL A 171 -14.55 22.32 53.40
N PRO A 172 -14.67 21.33 54.33
CA PRO A 172 -14.53 21.62 55.79
C PRO A 172 -13.16 22.20 56.08
N SER A 173 -13.11 23.25 56.91
CA SER A 173 -11.85 23.79 57.41
C SER A 173 -11.10 22.74 58.24
N SER A 174 -9.78 22.90 58.36
CA SER A 174 -8.92 22.01 59.17
C SER A 174 -9.34 21.95 60.65
N GLU A 175 -10.06 22.96 61.14
CA GLU A 175 -10.60 23.09 62.53
C GLU A 175 -11.94 22.34 62.67
N SER A 176 -12.57 21.89 61.60
CA SER A 176 -13.83 21.16 61.70
C SER A 176 -13.61 19.77 62.31
N PRO A 177 -14.42 19.35 63.29
CA PRO A 177 -14.33 18.00 63.85
C PRO A 177 -14.66 16.88 62.84
N VAL A 178 -15.12 17.28 61.65
CA VAL A 178 -15.37 16.39 60.50
C VAL A 178 -14.16 16.40 59.54
N ALA A 179 -12.98 16.87 60.01
CA ALA A 179 -11.78 16.96 59.21
C ALA A 179 -11.42 15.63 58.55
N GLY A 180 -11.27 15.64 57.25
CA GLY A 180 -10.94 14.52 56.38
C GLY A 180 -11.19 14.92 54.95
N ARG A 181 -10.86 14.04 54.00
CA ARG A 181 -11.11 14.23 52.56
C ARG A 181 -12.60 14.16 52.24
N ARG A 182 -13.38 15.17 52.68
CA ARG A 182 -14.82 15.25 52.53
C ARG A 182 -15.21 16.59 51.97
N VAL A 183 -16.34 16.59 51.26
CA VAL A 183 -17.00 17.81 50.82
C VAL A 183 -18.39 17.84 51.43
N VAL A 184 -18.85 19.03 51.75
CA VAL A 184 -20.15 19.23 52.38
C VAL A 184 -21.07 19.96 51.43
N CYS A 185 -22.25 19.38 51.23
CA CYS A 185 -23.38 20.02 50.57
C CYS A 185 -24.30 20.57 51.66
N TYR A 186 -24.47 21.89 51.73
CA TYR A 186 -25.40 22.56 52.61
C TYR A 186 -26.63 22.98 51.83
N VAL A 187 -27.80 22.54 52.25
CA VAL A 187 -29.09 22.94 51.66
C VAL A 187 -29.82 23.83 52.66
N PRO A 188 -29.95 25.13 52.39
CA PRO A 188 -30.63 26.05 53.32
C PRO A 188 -32.14 25.79 53.35
N ILE A 189 -32.74 25.99 54.53
CA ILE A 189 -34.16 25.87 54.78
C ILE A 189 -34.63 27.19 55.39
N TYR A 190 -35.66 27.77 54.80
CA TYR A 190 -36.24 29.03 55.23
C TYR A 190 -37.58 28.82 55.94
N ASP A 191 -37.95 29.74 56.79
CA ASP A 191 -39.32 29.77 57.32
C ASP A 191 -40.29 30.43 56.31
N VAL A 192 -41.57 30.40 56.60
CA VAL A 192 -42.60 31.01 55.75
C VAL A 192 -42.46 32.52 55.54
N SER A 193 -41.69 33.19 56.41
CA SER A 193 -41.36 34.61 56.28
C SER A 193 -40.18 34.88 55.37
N GLY A 194 -39.48 33.84 54.95
CA GLY A 194 -38.24 33.93 54.16
C GLY A 194 -36.97 34.08 55.00
N SER A 195 -37.08 33.96 56.33
CA SER A 195 -35.91 34.02 57.22
C SER A 195 -35.21 32.67 57.29
N PHE A 196 -33.86 32.67 57.33
CA PHE A 196 -33.07 31.46 57.49
C PHE A 196 -33.43 30.70 58.75
N PHE A 197 -33.92 29.49 58.66
CA PHE A 197 -34.34 28.64 59.75
C PHE A 197 -33.30 27.59 60.13
N ALA A 198 -32.81 26.84 59.11
CA ALA A 198 -31.83 25.76 59.27
C ALA A 198 -31.07 25.50 57.97
N ALA A 199 -30.01 24.76 58.09
CA ALA A 199 -29.41 24.09 56.91
C ALA A 199 -29.36 22.59 57.14
N PHE A 200 -29.65 21.82 56.10
CA PHE A 200 -29.35 20.40 56.06
C PHE A 200 -27.99 20.20 55.41
N ALA A 201 -27.04 19.67 56.16
CA ALA A 201 -25.66 19.51 55.70
C ALA A 201 -25.30 18.03 55.55
N VAL A 202 -24.78 17.67 54.39
CA VAL A 202 -24.42 16.29 54.06
C VAL A 202 -22.95 16.24 53.71
N ASN A 203 -22.20 15.37 54.38
CA ASN A 203 -20.81 15.10 54.04
C ASN A 203 -20.73 13.95 53.07
N TYR A 204 -20.05 14.20 51.96
CA TYR A 204 -19.74 13.20 50.96
C TYR A 204 -18.23 12.86 50.98
N ASP A 205 -17.91 11.56 50.93
CA ASP A 205 -16.53 11.10 50.82
C ASP A 205 -16.05 11.20 49.36
N VAL A 206 -15.02 12.02 49.13
CA VAL A 206 -14.42 12.18 47.80
C VAL A 206 -13.48 11.04 47.42
N SER A 207 -13.24 10.07 48.32
CA SER A 207 -12.38 8.92 48.03
C SER A 207 -12.91 8.05 46.87
N ASP A 208 -14.24 7.93 46.76
CA ASP A 208 -14.87 7.22 45.67
C ASP A 208 -14.70 7.94 44.32
N LEU A 209 -14.87 9.27 44.33
CA LEU A 209 -14.60 10.12 43.18
C LEU A 209 -13.13 9.99 42.75
N ARG A 210 -12.19 10.13 43.70
CA ARG A 210 -10.76 9.93 43.44
C ARG A 210 -10.46 8.57 42.77
N ARG A 211 -11.02 7.49 43.30
CA ARG A 211 -10.83 6.11 42.75
C ARG A 211 -11.36 5.96 41.35
N ARG A 212 -12.44 6.63 40.99
CA ARG A 212 -12.98 6.64 39.63
C ARG A 212 -12.13 7.49 38.70
N LEU A 213 -11.72 8.65 39.13
CA LEU A 213 -10.86 9.55 38.37
C LEU A 213 -9.48 8.92 38.07
N SER A 214 -8.90 8.16 39.02
CA SER A 214 -7.62 7.48 38.78
C SER A 214 -7.64 6.44 37.65
N LYS A 215 -8.82 5.94 37.25
CA LYS A 215 -8.98 4.99 36.16
C LYS A 215 -9.13 5.64 34.78
N VAL A 216 -9.23 6.95 34.72
CA VAL A 216 -9.52 7.68 33.47
C VAL A 216 -8.25 8.21 32.80
N LEU A 217 -7.14 8.29 33.53
CA LEU A 217 -5.86 8.76 32.97
C LEU A 217 -5.33 7.77 31.93
N PRO A 218 -5.11 8.20 30.67
CA PRO A 218 -4.68 7.31 29.58
C PRO A 218 -3.20 6.94 29.63
N TYR A 219 -2.39 7.73 30.32
CA TYR A 219 -0.94 7.56 30.44
C TYR A 219 -0.60 7.03 31.84
N GLY A 220 0.41 6.17 31.94
CA GLY A 220 0.84 5.54 33.18
C GLY A 220 0.92 6.55 34.34
N ALA A 221 0.62 6.09 35.53
CA ALA A 221 0.36 6.91 36.70
C ALA A 221 1.55 7.74 37.23
N ASP A 222 2.73 7.58 36.65
CA ASP A 222 3.92 8.29 37.11
C ASP A 222 3.92 9.72 36.54
N ASN A 223 3.96 10.71 37.44
CA ASN A 223 4.05 12.14 37.16
C ASN A 223 2.87 12.74 36.34
N SER A 224 1.71 12.08 36.35
CA SER A 224 0.46 12.61 35.79
C SER A 224 -0.68 12.48 36.79
N GLY A 225 -1.64 13.38 36.75
CA GLY A 225 -2.75 13.32 37.72
C GLY A 225 -3.87 14.30 37.45
N ILE A 226 -4.95 14.11 38.20
CA ILE A 226 -6.14 14.98 38.19
C ILE A 226 -6.25 15.62 39.56
N PHE A 227 -6.42 16.92 39.59
CA PHE A 227 -6.73 17.71 40.80
C PHE A 227 -8.13 18.26 40.69
N LEU A 228 -8.89 18.19 41.76
CA LEU A 228 -10.10 18.95 41.95
C LEU A 228 -9.77 20.05 42.98
N VAL A 229 -9.99 21.30 42.61
CA VAL A 229 -9.68 22.48 43.43
C VAL A 229 -10.93 23.35 43.62
N ASP A 230 -11.02 24.00 44.77
CA ASP A 230 -12.09 24.94 45.05
C ASP A 230 -11.82 26.35 44.47
N ASP A 231 -12.71 27.29 44.74
CA ASP A 231 -12.63 28.69 44.33
C ASP A 231 -11.44 29.44 44.94
N ALA A 232 -10.91 28.97 46.08
CA ALA A 232 -9.71 29.48 46.74
C ALA A 232 -8.42 28.79 46.25
N ASN A 233 -8.49 27.94 45.23
CA ASN A 233 -7.39 27.10 44.73
C ASN A 233 -6.85 26.08 45.75
N ALA A 234 -7.65 25.70 46.76
CA ALA A 234 -7.29 24.62 47.67
C ALA A 234 -7.62 23.26 47.05
N ILE A 235 -6.73 22.27 47.21
CA ILE A 235 -6.92 20.91 46.64
C ILE A 235 -7.96 20.16 47.48
N ILE A 236 -9.10 19.87 46.87
CA ILE A 236 -10.15 19.02 47.42
C ILE A 236 -9.75 17.55 47.39
N THR A 237 -9.31 17.11 46.24
CA THR A 237 -8.81 15.74 46.04
C THR A 237 -7.85 15.68 44.85
N SER A 238 -6.97 14.69 44.84
CA SER A 238 -6.03 14.47 43.76
C SER A 238 -5.83 13.00 43.51
N THR A 239 -5.68 12.62 42.24
CA THR A 239 -5.19 11.31 41.81
C THR A 239 -3.68 11.31 41.61
N TYR A 240 -3.03 12.46 41.63
CA TYR A 240 -1.59 12.59 41.48
C TYR A 240 -0.86 11.79 42.56
N ASN A 241 -0.02 10.87 42.11
CA ASN A 241 0.79 10.05 42.99
C ASN A 241 2.13 10.76 43.16
N TYR A 242 2.24 11.57 44.24
CA TYR A 242 3.49 12.26 44.53
C TYR A 242 4.56 11.27 45.02
N ASP A 243 5.77 11.45 44.55
CA ASP A 243 6.91 10.70 45.08
C ASP A 243 7.20 11.18 46.50
N ALA A 244 6.97 10.32 47.49
CA ALA A 244 7.28 10.60 48.89
C ALA A 244 8.77 10.92 49.16
N ARG A 245 9.65 10.69 48.14
CA ARG A 245 11.04 11.14 48.20
C ARG A 245 11.22 12.62 47.86
N ARG A 246 10.26 13.20 47.12
CA ARG A 246 10.31 14.64 46.72
C ARG A 246 9.57 15.56 47.66
N TYR A 247 8.48 15.08 48.28
CA TYR A 247 7.62 15.88 49.13
C TYR A 247 7.43 15.20 50.49
N SER A 248 7.74 15.91 51.57
CA SER A 248 7.59 15.41 52.93
C SER A 248 6.12 15.41 53.40
N SER A 249 5.26 16.24 52.77
CA SER A 249 3.84 16.32 53.09
C SER A 249 3.00 16.77 51.88
N ALA A 250 1.67 16.54 51.95
CA ALA A 250 0.72 17.05 50.96
C ALA A 250 0.68 18.60 50.92
N GLU A 251 0.94 19.26 52.03
CA GLU A 251 1.00 20.72 52.13
C GLU A 251 2.23 21.30 51.41
N GLU A 252 3.35 20.58 51.44
CA GLU A 252 4.55 20.96 50.71
C GLU A 252 4.29 20.84 49.18
N MET A 253 3.68 19.76 48.75
CA MET A 253 3.25 19.59 47.37
C MET A 253 2.27 20.68 46.93
N GLN A 254 1.28 21.02 47.73
CA GLN A 254 0.33 22.10 47.45
C GLN A 254 1.03 23.44 47.28
N ARG A 255 1.97 23.77 48.18
CA ARG A 255 2.78 25.00 48.05
C ARG A 255 3.60 25.06 46.78
N GLU A 256 4.18 23.94 46.39
CA GLU A 256 4.93 23.81 45.12
C GLU A 256 4.02 24.02 43.91
N LEU A 257 2.87 23.36 43.88
CA LEU A 257 1.88 23.52 42.80
C LEU A 257 1.31 24.93 42.70
N GLN A 258 1.20 25.64 43.84
CA GLN A 258 0.83 27.07 43.87
C GLN A 258 1.96 27.95 43.30
N ARG A 259 3.22 27.67 43.66
CA ARG A 259 4.38 28.43 43.18
C ARG A 259 4.65 28.23 41.70
N SER A 260 4.46 27.01 41.19
CA SER A 260 4.64 26.66 39.78
C SER A 260 3.53 27.17 38.88
N GLY A 261 2.47 27.75 39.45
CA GLY A 261 1.33 28.23 38.68
C GLY A 261 0.30 27.17 38.28
N VAL A 262 0.53 25.88 38.59
CA VAL A 262 -0.39 24.78 38.21
C VAL A 262 -1.80 25.00 38.72
N LEU A 263 -1.94 25.55 39.93
CA LEU A 263 -3.25 25.82 40.54
C LEU A 263 -3.81 27.20 40.20
N GLN A 264 -3.05 28.07 39.51
CA GLN A 264 -3.51 29.42 39.16
C GLN A 264 -4.54 29.39 38.03
N ARG A 265 -5.42 30.38 37.96
CA ARG A 265 -6.26 30.62 36.79
C ARG A 265 -5.38 31.17 35.69
N PRO A 266 -5.42 30.60 34.48
CA PRO A 266 -4.71 31.21 33.35
C PRO A 266 -5.30 32.61 33.11
N ASP A 267 -4.43 33.61 32.99
CA ASP A 267 -4.85 34.95 32.62
C ASP A 267 -5.55 34.93 31.26
N SER A 268 -6.69 35.59 31.15
CA SER A 268 -7.53 35.63 29.96
C SER A 268 -6.84 36.21 28.70
N ALA A 269 -5.63 36.74 28.83
CA ALA A 269 -4.84 37.33 27.76
C ALA A 269 -3.96 36.29 26.99
N GLU A 270 -3.70 35.11 27.57
CA GLU A 270 -2.87 34.06 26.90
C GLU A 270 -3.69 32.92 26.29
N VAL A 271 -5.01 32.92 26.44
CA VAL A 271 -5.89 31.87 25.92
C VAL A 271 -6.18 32.12 24.43
N THR A 272 -5.34 31.65 23.58
CA THR A 272 -5.51 31.75 22.11
C THR A 272 -6.29 30.59 21.47
N SER A 273 -6.85 29.66 22.26
CA SER A 273 -7.58 28.49 21.75
C SER A 273 -8.62 28.01 22.79
N PRO A 274 -9.73 27.37 22.38
CA PRO A 274 -10.70 26.75 23.28
C PRO A 274 -10.11 25.59 24.12
N GLU A 275 -8.86 25.23 23.90
CA GLU A 275 -8.10 24.22 24.63
C GLU A 275 -7.15 24.95 25.60
N VAL A 276 -7.60 25.18 26.81
CA VAL A 276 -6.81 25.88 27.85
C VAL A 276 -5.65 25.00 28.30
N ARG A 277 -4.53 25.11 27.59
CA ARG A 277 -3.28 24.45 27.90
C ARG A 277 -2.23 25.48 28.32
N TYR A 278 -1.57 25.24 29.39
CA TYR A 278 -0.33 25.95 29.75
C TYR A 278 0.73 24.97 30.24
N VAL A 279 1.98 25.38 30.18
CA VAL A 279 3.12 24.57 30.61
C VAL A 279 3.58 25.06 31.97
N ALA A 280 3.76 24.13 32.89
CA ALA A 280 4.26 24.45 34.23
C ALA A 280 5.44 23.52 34.55
N ASP A 281 6.45 24.08 35.19
CA ASP A 281 7.59 23.32 35.69
C ASP A 281 7.39 23.10 37.21
N PHE A 282 7.19 21.85 37.62
CA PHE A 282 7.19 21.50 39.02
C PHE A 282 7.83 20.12 39.25
N GLY A 283 8.41 19.93 40.43
CA GLY A 283 9.15 18.72 40.73
C GLY A 283 10.37 18.49 39.81
N GLY A 284 10.89 19.54 39.16
CA GLY A 284 12.02 19.45 38.22
C GLY A 284 11.68 18.86 36.85
N GLU A 285 10.42 18.75 36.53
CA GLU A 285 9.91 18.24 35.25
C GLU A 285 8.90 19.21 34.66
N ARG A 286 8.83 19.24 33.32
CA ARG A 286 7.86 20.03 32.59
C ARG A 286 6.54 19.29 32.47
N HIS A 287 5.45 19.97 32.74
CA HIS A 287 4.11 19.42 32.72
C HIS A 287 3.19 20.25 31.83
N TYR A 288 2.33 19.56 31.09
CA TYR A 288 1.22 20.16 30.37
C TYR A 288 0.00 20.15 31.28
N VAL A 289 -0.60 21.32 31.46
CA VAL A 289 -1.72 21.54 32.39
C VAL A 289 -2.96 21.90 31.59
N TYR A 290 -4.03 21.16 31.82
CA TYR A 290 -5.35 21.41 31.24
C TYR A 290 -6.32 21.70 32.38
N SER A 291 -7.11 22.78 32.29
CA SER A 291 -7.99 23.22 33.34
C SER A 291 -9.38 23.52 32.83
N GLU A 292 -10.42 23.04 33.52
CA GLU A 292 -11.82 23.26 33.18
C GLU A 292 -12.63 23.55 34.42
N GLU A 293 -13.52 24.54 34.35
CA GLU A 293 -14.44 24.89 35.43
C GLU A 293 -15.65 23.96 35.46
N LEU A 294 -16.15 23.62 36.66
CA LEU A 294 -17.43 22.94 36.77
C LEU A 294 -18.56 23.94 36.48
N ARG A 295 -19.63 23.47 35.88
CA ARG A 295 -20.72 24.34 35.39
C ARG A 295 -21.63 24.89 36.52
N HIS A 296 -21.74 24.13 37.60
CA HIS A 296 -22.72 24.43 38.66
C HIS A 296 -22.07 24.79 39.99
N ILE A 297 -20.79 24.52 40.11
CA ILE A 297 -20.05 24.77 41.36
C ILE A 297 -18.76 25.51 40.96
N PRO A 298 -18.34 26.55 41.68
CA PRO A 298 -17.16 27.36 41.32
C PRO A 298 -15.84 26.63 41.61
N TRP A 299 -15.79 25.34 41.29
CA TRP A 299 -14.61 24.48 41.42
C TRP A 299 -14.05 24.18 40.05
N ARG A 300 -12.79 23.75 40.01
CA ARG A 300 -12.10 23.42 38.79
C ARG A 300 -11.49 22.02 38.82
N VAL A 301 -11.52 21.38 37.69
CA VAL A 301 -10.74 20.18 37.41
C VAL A 301 -9.46 20.59 36.69
N ILE A 302 -8.33 20.13 37.19
CA ILE A 302 -7.02 20.34 36.56
C ILE A 302 -6.42 18.97 36.26
N VAL A 303 -6.09 18.73 34.99
CA VAL A 303 -5.37 17.53 34.53
C VAL A 303 -3.93 17.93 34.24
N VAL A 304 -3.00 17.22 34.84
CA VAL A 304 -1.57 17.48 34.73
C VAL A 304 -0.93 16.24 34.09
N CYS A 305 -0.26 16.42 32.97
CA CYS A 305 0.44 15.36 32.26
C CYS A 305 1.94 15.69 32.13
N SER A 306 2.81 14.82 32.57
CA SER A 306 4.26 14.97 32.38
C SER A 306 4.59 15.01 30.90
N GLU A 307 5.51 15.91 30.51
CA GLU A 307 6.02 15.99 29.14
C GLU A 307 6.64 14.65 28.72
N ASP A 308 7.40 14.02 29.59
CA ASP A 308 8.04 12.72 29.32
C ASP A 308 7.02 11.60 29.10
N ALA A 309 5.89 11.60 29.81
CA ALA A 309 4.83 10.61 29.61
C ALA A 309 4.16 10.75 28.24
N ILE A 310 3.94 11.97 27.76
CA ILE A 310 3.41 12.26 26.43
C ILE A 310 4.43 11.84 25.37
N TYR A 311 5.69 12.27 25.51
CA TYR A 311 6.74 11.92 24.55
C TYR A 311 7.05 10.44 24.51
N ALA A 312 7.01 9.72 25.64
CA ALA A 312 7.22 8.28 25.66
C ALA A 312 6.19 7.52 24.81
N ALA A 313 4.92 7.92 24.88
CA ALA A 313 3.87 7.33 24.04
C ALA A 313 4.10 7.61 22.54
N VAL A 314 4.43 8.87 22.20
CA VAL A 314 4.72 9.30 20.82
C VAL A 314 5.94 8.59 20.26
N ILE A 315 7.04 8.53 21.02
CA ILE A 315 8.29 7.85 20.60
C ILE A 315 8.05 6.36 20.40
N HIS A 316 7.23 5.72 21.23
CA HIS A 316 6.92 4.29 21.06
C HIS A 316 6.24 4.01 19.72
N THR A 317 5.22 4.78 19.36
CA THR A 317 4.53 4.66 18.08
C THR A 317 5.47 4.98 16.91
N ALA A 318 6.25 6.06 17.00
CA ALA A 318 7.23 6.44 15.99
C ALA A 318 8.30 5.36 15.76
N ASN A 319 8.77 4.71 16.82
CA ASN A 319 9.73 3.60 16.74
C ASN A 319 9.14 2.38 16.03
N ILE A 320 7.89 2.02 16.29
CA ILE A 320 7.21 0.92 15.58
C ILE A 320 7.14 1.21 14.09
N VAL A 321 6.70 2.41 13.70
CA VAL A 321 6.65 2.84 12.29
C VAL A 321 8.04 2.76 11.64
N THR A 322 9.07 3.21 12.34
CA THR A 322 10.46 3.18 11.87
C THR A 322 10.94 1.75 11.64
N VAL A 323 10.70 0.83 12.57
CA VAL A 323 11.09 -0.59 12.45
C VAL A 323 10.37 -1.25 11.27
N VAL A 324 9.07 -1.05 11.12
CA VAL A 324 8.29 -1.59 9.99
C VAL A 324 8.82 -1.08 8.65
N ALA A 325 9.14 0.21 8.57
CA ALA A 325 9.69 0.81 7.36
C ALA A 325 11.10 0.27 7.03
N LEU A 326 11.97 0.04 8.02
CA LEU A 326 13.28 -0.57 7.82
C LEU A 326 13.18 -2.02 7.31
N ILE A 327 12.25 -2.81 7.85
CA ILE A 327 11.96 -4.17 7.36
C ILE A 327 11.47 -4.12 5.91
N GLY A 328 10.55 -3.22 5.58
CA GLY A 328 10.05 -3.02 4.21
C GLY A 328 11.17 -2.65 3.23
N MET A 329 12.09 -1.78 3.63
CA MET A 329 13.25 -1.40 2.82
C MET A 329 14.22 -2.58 2.61
N ALA A 330 14.47 -3.38 3.63
CA ALA A 330 15.32 -4.57 3.54
C ALA A 330 14.73 -5.61 2.57
N LEU A 331 13.41 -5.86 2.65
CA LEU A 331 12.70 -6.75 1.73
C LEU A 331 12.74 -6.25 0.28
N MET A 332 12.55 -4.94 0.07
CA MET A 332 12.64 -4.34 -1.26
C MET A 332 14.05 -4.49 -1.85
N LEU A 333 15.10 -4.24 -1.07
CA LEU A 333 16.49 -4.46 -1.50
C LEU A 333 16.75 -5.93 -1.85
N LEU A 334 16.27 -6.86 -1.06
CA LEU A 334 16.38 -8.31 -1.34
C LEU A 334 15.70 -8.67 -2.66
N CYS A 335 14.47 -8.21 -2.89
CA CYS A 335 13.75 -8.41 -4.15
C CYS A 335 14.53 -7.83 -5.35
N CYS A 336 15.06 -6.63 -5.22
CA CYS A 336 15.87 -6.01 -6.27
C CYS A 336 17.12 -6.85 -6.61
N VAL A 337 17.82 -7.38 -5.61
CA VAL A 337 19.00 -8.24 -5.82
C VAL A 337 18.61 -9.54 -6.53
N VAL A 338 17.51 -10.17 -6.14
CA VAL A 338 17.00 -11.40 -6.77
C VAL A 338 16.64 -11.14 -8.24
N ILE A 339 15.82 -10.10 -8.51
CA ILE A 339 15.42 -9.73 -9.88
C ILE A 339 16.66 -9.41 -10.74
N PHE A 340 17.62 -8.66 -10.22
CA PHE A 340 18.85 -8.34 -10.94
C PHE A 340 19.68 -9.58 -11.28
N ARG A 341 19.83 -10.51 -10.33
CA ARG A 341 20.50 -11.80 -10.57
C ARG A 341 19.80 -12.60 -11.65
N GLN A 342 18.47 -12.69 -11.59
CA GLN A 342 17.68 -13.44 -12.57
C GLN A 342 17.77 -12.83 -13.97
N MET A 343 17.67 -11.51 -14.08
CA MET A 343 17.82 -10.80 -15.35
C MET A 343 19.22 -11.00 -15.96
N ARG A 344 20.26 -10.93 -15.14
CA ARG A 344 21.65 -11.18 -15.59
C ARG A 344 21.84 -12.60 -16.10
N ASN A 345 21.27 -13.58 -15.42
CA ASN A 345 21.35 -14.99 -15.85
C ASN A 345 20.59 -15.20 -17.17
N ASN A 346 19.38 -14.67 -17.30
CA ASN A 346 18.59 -14.76 -18.54
C ASN A 346 19.32 -14.11 -19.73
N LEU A 347 19.97 -12.95 -19.52
CA LEU A 347 20.77 -12.31 -20.57
C LEU A 347 21.96 -13.19 -21.00
N ARG A 348 22.65 -13.81 -20.04
CA ARG A 348 23.77 -14.72 -20.36
C ARG A 348 23.31 -15.93 -21.16
N HIS A 349 22.19 -16.56 -20.78
CA HIS A 349 21.64 -17.69 -21.53
C HIS A 349 21.22 -17.32 -22.96
N ARG A 350 20.58 -16.15 -23.15
CA ARG A 350 20.23 -15.65 -24.48
C ARG A 350 21.45 -15.42 -25.37
N VAL A 351 22.51 -14.80 -24.83
CA VAL A 351 23.73 -14.53 -25.58
C VAL A 351 24.45 -15.86 -25.97
N ALA A 352 24.51 -16.82 -25.04
CA ALA A 352 25.10 -18.12 -25.31
C ALA A 352 24.34 -18.87 -26.42
N LEU A 353 22.99 -18.93 -26.31
CA LEU A 353 22.15 -19.57 -27.32
C LEU A 353 22.29 -18.92 -28.71
N GLN A 354 22.31 -17.59 -28.79
CA GLN A 354 22.54 -16.90 -30.07
C GLN A 354 23.92 -17.20 -30.66
N SER A 355 24.95 -17.35 -29.81
CA SER A 355 26.28 -17.73 -30.28
C SER A 355 26.31 -19.13 -30.86
N GLU A 356 25.63 -20.09 -30.22
CA GLU A 356 25.52 -21.48 -30.71
C GLU A 356 24.76 -21.55 -32.06
N LEU A 357 23.65 -20.81 -32.17
CA LEU A 357 22.89 -20.74 -33.41
C LEU A 357 23.69 -20.10 -34.54
N ARG A 358 24.50 -19.09 -34.30
CA ARG A 358 25.39 -18.50 -35.31
C ARG A 358 26.45 -19.48 -35.79
N LEU A 359 27.03 -20.26 -34.87
CA LEU A 359 27.99 -21.31 -35.25
C LEU A 359 27.32 -22.38 -36.11
N ALA A 360 26.11 -22.82 -35.76
CA ALA A 360 25.33 -23.77 -36.58
C ALA A 360 25.05 -23.22 -37.99
N SER A 361 24.67 -21.94 -38.10
CA SER A 361 24.47 -21.24 -39.37
C SER A 361 25.75 -21.20 -40.23
N GLN A 362 26.89 -20.87 -39.63
CA GLN A 362 28.15 -20.88 -40.36
C GLN A 362 28.53 -22.27 -40.86
N MET A 363 28.30 -23.32 -40.06
CA MET A 363 28.53 -24.69 -40.48
C MET A 363 27.61 -25.08 -41.64
N GLN A 364 26.32 -24.72 -41.57
CA GLN A 364 25.35 -24.96 -42.64
C GLN A 364 25.78 -24.31 -43.98
N LEU A 365 26.09 -23.00 -43.92
CA LEU A 365 26.54 -22.27 -45.12
C LEU A 365 27.86 -22.82 -45.70
N SER A 366 28.73 -23.39 -44.87
CA SER A 366 29.99 -24.00 -45.35
C SER A 366 29.79 -25.30 -46.15
N ILE A 367 28.60 -25.92 -46.05
CA ILE A 367 28.27 -27.12 -46.83
C ILE A 367 27.90 -26.77 -48.27
N LEU A 368 27.37 -25.56 -48.50
CA LEU A 368 26.98 -25.11 -49.82
C LEU A 368 28.21 -24.94 -50.74
N ARG A 369 27.99 -25.14 -52.03
CA ARG A 369 29.01 -24.89 -53.06
C ARG A 369 29.31 -23.38 -53.18
N PRO A 370 30.47 -23.01 -53.75
CA PRO A 370 30.75 -21.63 -54.08
C PRO A 370 29.62 -20.97 -54.87
N SER A 371 29.36 -19.69 -54.61
CA SER A 371 28.25 -18.95 -55.22
C SER A 371 28.41 -18.64 -56.71
N ALA A 372 29.51 -19.02 -57.31
CA ALA A 372 29.73 -18.89 -58.76
C ALA A 372 30.61 -19.99 -59.26
N ALA A 373 30.34 -20.44 -60.52
CA ALA A 373 31.15 -21.36 -61.30
C ALA A 373 31.10 -20.95 -62.77
N GLU A 374 32.20 -21.14 -63.48
CA GLU A 374 32.35 -20.79 -64.90
C GLU A 374 33.17 -21.85 -65.59
N THR A 375 32.69 -22.28 -66.72
CA THR A 375 33.35 -23.19 -67.61
C THR A 375 33.27 -22.66 -69.03
N ASP A 376 33.80 -23.37 -69.99
CA ASP A 376 33.64 -23.04 -71.43
C ASP A 376 32.20 -23.21 -71.90
N ASP A 377 31.38 -24.05 -71.25
CA ASP A 377 30.02 -24.44 -71.63
C ASP A 377 28.92 -23.63 -70.88
N PHE A 378 29.19 -23.08 -69.70
CA PHE A 378 28.21 -22.38 -68.95
C PHE A 378 28.84 -21.40 -67.92
N ARG A 379 28.03 -20.41 -67.48
CA ARG A 379 28.28 -19.58 -66.33
C ARG A 379 27.13 -19.74 -65.33
N LEU A 380 27.46 -20.01 -64.06
CA LEU A 380 26.49 -20.22 -63.02
C LEU A 380 26.77 -19.20 -61.91
N ALA A 381 25.73 -18.56 -61.34
CA ALA A 381 25.77 -17.76 -60.13
C ALA A 381 24.61 -18.14 -59.23
N THR A 382 24.84 -18.04 -57.90
CA THR A 382 23.83 -18.33 -56.88
C THR A 382 23.82 -17.25 -55.78
N CYS A 383 22.68 -17.06 -55.17
CA CYS A 383 22.52 -16.26 -53.98
C CYS A 383 21.58 -16.97 -53.01
N LEU A 384 21.97 -17.09 -51.75
CA LEU A 384 21.11 -17.55 -50.66
C LEU A 384 21.15 -16.53 -49.56
N LYS A 385 19.99 -16.01 -49.20
CA LYS A 385 19.80 -15.02 -48.11
C LYS A 385 18.87 -15.62 -47.06
N PRO A 386 19.40 -16.03 -45.89
CA PRO A 386 18.58 -16.58 -44.82
C PRO A 386 17.61 -15.55 -44.24
N ALA A 387 16.42 -15.99 -43.79
CA ALA A 387 15.46 -15.18 -43.06
C ALA A 387 15.75 -15.17 -41.55
N LYS A 388 16.33 -16.24 -41.04
CA LYS A 388 16.75 -16.42 -39.62
C LYS A 388 18.20 -16.87 -39.57
N GLU A 389 18.65 -17.24 -38.36
CA GLU A 389 20.02 -17.73 -38.15
C GLU A 389 20.31 -18.99 -38.98
N THR A 390 19.35 -19.91 -39.11
CA THR A 390 19.47 -21.14 -39.95
C THR A 390 18.24 -21.28 -40.82
N GLY A 391 18.38 -21.84 -42.01
CA GLY A 391 17.32 -21.94 -42.99
C GLY A 391 17.14 -23.35 -43.61
N GLY A 392 16.01 -23.55 -44.32
CA GLY A 392 15.67 -24.77 -45.07
C GLY A 392 16.13 -24.75 -46.52
N ASP A 393 16.32 -23.57 -47.07
CA ASP A 393 16.70 -23.40 -48.49
C ASP A 393 18.06 -24.00 -48.80
N LEU A 394 18.16 -24.55 -49.97
CA LEU A 394 19.39 -25.14 -50.50
C LEU A 394 19.61 -24.87 -51.97
N TYR A 395 20.85 -24.83 -52.33
CA TYR A 395 21.32 -25.01 -53.69
C TYR A 395 22.58 -25.86 -53.68
N ASP A 396 22.76 -26.64 -54.75
CA ASP A 396 24.02 -27.38 -55.00
C ASP A 396 24.21 -27.61 -56.48
N TYR A 397 25.44 -27.87 -56.88
CA TYR A 397 25.75 -28.24 -58.25
C TYR A 397 27.01 -29.13 -58.32
N VAL A 398 27.06 -29.99 -59.33
CA VAL A 398 28.17 -30.85 -59.59
C VAL A 398 28.47 -30.84 -61.13
N VAL A 399 29.72 -30.61 -61.47
CA VAL A 399 30.18 -30.72 -62.85
C VAL A 399 30.67 -32.16 -63.05
N ARG A 400 29.96 -32.93 -63.92
CA ARG A 400 30.24 -34.33 -64.24
C ARG A 400 30.71 -34.42 -65.69
N GLY A 401 32.02 -34.47 -65.93
CA GLY A 401 32.60 -34.28 -67.25
C GLY A 401 32.31 -32.90 -67.81
N ARG A 402 31.48 -32.77 -68.83
CA ARG A 402 30.97 -31.49 -69.37
C ARG A 402 29.56 -31.16 -68.88
N GLU A 403 28.80 -32.14 -68.35
CA GLU A 403 27.45 -31.98 -67.90
C GLU A 403 27.44 -31.15 -66.57
N LEU A 404 26.47 -30.25 -66.46
CA LEU A 404 26.15 -29.57 -65.22
C LEU A 404 24.91 -30.21 -64.60
N VAL A 405 25.04 -30.77 -63.39
CA VAL A 405 23.92 -31.25 -62.56
C VAL A 405 23.70 -30.26 -61.43
N PHE A 406 22.48 -29.74 -61.26
CA PHE A 406 22.16 -28.75 -60.24
C PHE A 406 20.87 -29.08 -59.52
N VAL A 407 20.74 -28.52 -58.33
CA VAL A 407 19.52 -28.56 -57.49
C VAL A 407 19.29 -27.21 -56.83
N VAL A 408 18.03 -26.79 -56.76
CA VAL A 408 17.52 -25.75 -55.90
C VAL A 408 16.33 -26.33 -55.16
N GLY A 409 16.21 -26.10 -53.89
CA GLY A 409 15.12 -26.66 -53.08
C GLY A 409 14.85 -25.88 -51.82
N ASP A 410 13.69 -26.14 -51.22
CA ASP A 410 13.25 -25.57 -49.97
C ASP A 410 12.66 -26.69 -49.09
N VAL A 411 13.12 -26.72 -47.84
CA VAL A 411 12.71 -27.72 -46.84
C VAL A 411 11.58 -27.13 -45.98
N SER A 412 10.50 -27.89 -45.87
CA SER A 412 9.35 -27.52 -45.04
C SER A 412 9.72 -27.24 -43.58
N GLY A 413 9.24 -26.10 -43.04
CA GLY A 413 9.54 -25.63 -41.69
C GLY A 413 10.73 -24.68 -41.65
N LYS A 414 11.13 -24.25 -40.45
CA LYS A 414 12.19 -23.23 -40.29
C LYS A 414 13.10 -23.56 -39.12
N GLY A 415 14.32 -23.03 -39.13
CA GLY A 415 15.28 -23.17 -38.06
C GLY A 415 16.11 -24.45 -38.11
N VAL A 416 16.58 -24.94 -36.97
CA VAL A 416 17.61 -26.01 -36.88
C VAL A 416 17.16 -27.33 -37.52
N SER A 417 15.89 -27.72 -37.40
CA SER A 417 15.37 -28.97 -38.01
C SER A 417 15.40 -28.92 -39.54
N ALA A 418 14.95 -27.82 -40.13
CA ALA A 418 15.00 -27.61 -41.58
C ALA A 418 16.45 -27.56 -42.08
N ALA A 419 17.33 -26.89 -41.35
CA ALA A 419 18.77 -26.82 -41.67
C ALA A 419 19.47 -28.20 -41.69
N LEU A 420 19.14 -29.06 -40.72
CA LEU A 420 19.68 -30.44 -40.68
C LEU A 420 19.15 -31.29 -41.87
N PHE A 421 17.86 -31.16 -42.16
CA PHE A 421 17.27 -31.87 -43.29
C PHE A 421 17.85 -31.37 -44.62
N MET A 422 18.03 -30.07 -44.81
CA MET A 422 18.72 -29.45 -45.94
C MET A 422 20.14 -30.05 -46.14
N THR A 423 20.91 -30.16 -45.06
CA THR A 423 22.26 -30.75 -45.08
C THR A 423 22.21 -32.20 -45.57
N GLN A 424 21.21 -32.97 -45.13
CA GLN A 424 20.99 -34.33 -45.56
C GLN A 424 20.64 -34.40 -47.06
N VAL A 425 19.74 -33.51 -47.54
CA VAL A 425 19.39 -33.38 -48.95
C VAL A 425 20.64 -33.11 -49.82
N CYS A 426 21.45 -32.12 -49.45
CA CYS A 426 22.69 -31.82 -50.18
C CYS A 426 23.65 -33.02 -50.25
N SER A 427 23.80 -33.76 -49.14
CA SER A 427 24.66 -34.93 -49.07
C SER A 427 24.14 -36.07 -49.99
N LEU A 428 22.83 -36.29 -49.95
CA LEU A 428 22.17 -37.30 -50.81
C LEU A 428 22.24 -36.90 -52.27
N PHE A 429 22.03 -35.63 -52.60
CA PHE A 429 22.17 -35.12 -53.97
C PHE A 429 23.57 -35.43 -54.54
N ARG A 430 24.64 -35.06 -53.87
CA ARG A 430 26.01 -35.32 -54.27
C ARG A 430 26.29 -36.81 -54.46
N SER A 431 25.75 -37.65 -53.61
CA SER A 431 25.86 -39.10 -53.70
C SER A 431 25.09 -39.65 -54.88
N ALA A 432 23.85 -39.22 -55.11
CA ALA A 432 22.99 -39.69 -56.21
C ALA A 432 23.54 -39.30 -57.59
N VAL A 433 24.10 -38.06 -57.72
CA VAL A 433 24.71 -37.60 -58.98
C VAL A 433 25.80 -38.53 -59.49
N SER A 434 26.52 -39.20 -58.58
CA SER A 434 27.58 -40.17 -59.00
C SER A 434 27.06 -41.52 -59.46
N ARG A 435 25.76 -41.84 -59.22
CA ARG A 435 25.16 -43.13 -59.44
C ARG A 435 24.00 -43.14 -60.43
N CYS A 436 23.36 -42.02 -60.65
CA CYS A 436 22.16 -41.87 -61.43
C CYS A 436 22.40 -41.05 -62.69
N ASP A 437 21.74 -41.42 -63.82
CA ASP A 437 21.95 -40.79 -65.10
C ASP A 437 20.94 -39.72 -65.50
N GLY A 438 19.90 -39.52 -64.72
CA GLY A 438 18.88 -38.50 -65.00
C GLY A 438 18.32 -37.81 -63.79
N PRO A 439 17.71 -36.64 -63.97
CA PRO A 439 17.17 -35.86 -62.82
C PRO A 439 16.06 -36.62 -62.11
N ALA A 440 15.17 -37.34 -62.75
CA ALA A 440 14.15 -38.16 -62.14
C ALA A 440 14.71 -39.28 -61.26
N ALA A 441 15.78 -39.95 -61.71
CA ALA A 441 16.45 -40.99 -60.94
C ALA A 441 17.16 -40.43 -59.70
N ILE A 442 17.80 -39.26 -59.85
CA ILE A 442 18.43 -38.55 -58.72
C ILE A 442 17.38 -38.20 -57.66
N VAL A 443 16.26 -37.59 -58.07
CA VAL A 443 15.16 -37.20 -57.14
C VAL A 443 14.54 -38.44 -56.49
N SER A 444 14.34 -39.54 -57.22
CA SER A 444 13.81 -40.80 -56.70
C SER A 444 14.72 -41.38 -55.59
N GLU A 445 16.04 -41.42 -55.83
CA GLU A 445 16.99 -41.92 -54.84
C GLU A 445 17.02 -41.09 -53.58
N ILE A 446 17.00 -39.74 -53.70
CA ILE A 446 16.90 -38.83 -52.59
C ILE A 446 15.60 -39.06 -51.80
N ASN A 447 14.47 -39.13 -52.51
CA ASN A 447 13.17 -39.38 -51.93
C ASN A 447 13.11 -40.66 -51.10
N ASP A 448 13.56 -41.76 -51.67
CA ASP A 448 13.48 -43.08 -51.05
C ASP A 448 14.31 -43.17 -49.75
N VAL A 449 15.42 -42.45 -49.68
CA VAL A 449 16.20 -42.35 -48.43
C VAL A 449 15.51 -41.51 -47.43
N LEU A 450 15.00 -40.33 -47.82
CA LEU A 450 14.37 -39.38 -46.91
C LEU A 450 13.03 -39.87 -46.36
N SER A 451 12.22 -40.59 -47.21
CA SER A 451 10.90 -41.05 -46.81
C SER A 451 10.92 -42.21 -45.82
N ARG A 452 11.94 -43.10 -45.84
CA ARG A 452 12.02 -44.33 -45.02
C ARG A 452 11.98 -44.07 -43.51
N HIS A 453 12.58 -42.98 -43.04
CA HIS A 453 12.68 -42.67 -41.63
C HIS A 453 12.37 -41.18 -41.39
N ASN A 454 11.13 -40.79 -41.68
CA ASN A 454 10.68 -39.40 -41.59
C ASN A 454 9.50 -39.24 -40.62
N PRO A 455 9.68 -39.45 -39.29
CA PRO A 455 8.61 -39.40 -38.32
C PRO A 455 8.01 -37.99 -38.16
N GLN A 456 8.74 -36.96 -38.58
CA GLN A 456 8.29 -35.56 -38.50
C GLN A 456 7.56 -35.12 -39.80
N MET A 457 7.47 -36.01 -40.81
CA MET A 457 6.88 -35.70 -42.10
C MET A 457 7.48 -34.43 -42.74
N THR A 458 8.77 -34.17 -42.53
CA THR A 458 9.50 -33.07 -43.15
C THR A 458 9.70 -33.39 -44.64
N PHE A 459 9.38 -32.50 -45.50
CA PHE A 459 9.53 -32.66 -46.95
C PHE A 459 10.39 -31.53 -47.53
N CYS A 460 10.90 -31.75 -48.71
CA CYS A 460 11.62 -30.74 -49.45
C CYS A 460 11.02 -30.61 -50.85
N THR A 461 10.66 -29.38 -51.22
CA THR A 461 10.40 -29.09 -52.65
C THR A 461 11.73 -28.86 -53.33
N MET A 462 11.95 -29.45 -54.52
CA MET A 462 13.21 -29.22 -55.25
C MET A 462 13.02 -29.32 -56.72
N ILE A 463 13.91 -28.68 -57.47
CA ILE A 463 14.14 -28.91 -58.86
C ILE A 463 15.56 -29.42 -59.07
N VAL A 464 15.70 -30.54 -59.75
CA VAL A 464 16.98 -31.07 -60.19
C VAL A 464 17.07 -30.98 -61.75
N GLY A 465 18.15 -30.37 -62.22
CA GLY A 465 18.44 -30.27 -63.67
C GLY A 465 19.78 -30.90 -64.05
N VAL A 466 19.83 -31.50 -65.22
CA VAL A 466 21.02 -32.00 -65.86
C VAL A 466 21.14 -31.34 -67.25
N TYR A 467 22.11 -30.45 -67.40
CA TYR A 467 22.41 -29.80 -68.67
C TYR A 467 23.56 -30.50 -69.35
N ASP A 468 23.29 -30.98 -70.56
CA ASP A 468 24.28 -31.54 -71.48
C ASP A 468 24.65 -30.51 -72.57
N PRO A 469 25.89 -29.94 -72.53
CA PRO A 469 26.32 -28.94 -73.50
C PRO A 469 26.54 -29.48 -74.92
N ILE A 470 26.72 -30.82 -75.07
CA ILE A 470 26.89 -31.47 -76.43
C ILE A 470 25.53 -31.54 -77.10
N GLU A 471 24.53 -32.06 -76.38
CA GLU A 471 23.15 -32.18 -76.87
C GLU A 471 22.41 -30.83 -76.80
N ARG A 472 22.98 -29.81 -76.11
CA ARG A 472 22.36 -28.49 -75.78
C ARG A 472 20.97 -28.68 -75.18
N SER A 473 20.82 -29.71 -74.38
CA SER A 473 19.56 -30.10 -73.78
C SER A 473 19.62 -30.01 -72.25
N LEU A 474 18.58 -29.44 -71.63
CA LEU A 474 18.34 -29.49 -70.21
C LEU A 474 17.27 -30.52 -69.91
N ARG A 475 17.65 -31.61 -69.23
CA ARG A 475 16.68 -32.51 -68.62
C ARG A 475 16.44 -32.07 -67.21
N TYR A 476 15.18 -32.01 -66.75
CA TYR A 476 14.85 -31.53 -65.38
C TYR A 476 13.67 -32.31 -64.82
N CYS A 477 13.69 -32.44 -63.46
CA CYS A 477 12.61 -32.99 -62.65
C CYS A 477 12.27 -31.98 -61.55
N ASN A 478 11.04 -31.49 -61.60
CA ASN A 478 10.53 -30.58 -60.53
C ASN A 478 9.69 -31.42 -59.57
N ALA A 479 10.12 -31.52 -58.33
CA ALA A 479 9.45 -32.20 -57.21
C ALA A 479 8.69 -31.21 -56.32
N GLY A 480 7.62 -30.62 -56.86
CA GLY A 480 6.74 -29.71 -56.14
C GLY A 480 7.33 -28.30 -55.85
N HIS A 481 8.42 -27.95 -56.53
CA HIS A 481 9.11 -26.68 -56.39
C HIS A 481 8.54 -25.60 -57.30
N THR A 482 8.93 -24.34 -57.09
CA THR A 482 8.58 -23.20 -57.96
C THR A 482 8.98 -23.47 -59.38
N ARG A 483 8.26 -22.89 -60.38
CA ARG A 483 8.57 -23.02 -61.76
C ARG A 483 9.78 -22.16 -62.15
N PRO A 484 10.85 -22.69 -62.70
CA PRO A 484 11.97 -21.88 -63.16
C PRO A 484 11.56 -20.89 -64.23
N VAL A 485 12.30 -19.79 -64.32
CA VAL A 485 12.19 -18.83 -65.42
C VAL A 485 13.31 -19.12 -66.42
N ALA A 486 12.98 -19.25 -67.74
CA ALA A 486 13.94 -19.28 -68.78
C ALA A 486 13.95 -17.96 -69.56
N VAL A 487 15.14 -17.49 -69.93
CA VAL A 487 15.33 -16.40 -70.91
C VAL A 487 15.84 -17.03 -72.16
N ILE A 488 14.95 -17.21 -73.14
CA ILE A 488 15.24 -17.84 -74.43
C ILE A 488 15.09 -16.83 -75.55
N GLY A 489 16.14 -16.64 -76.36
CA GLY A 489 16.14 -15.61 -77.40
C GLY A 489 15.84 -14.19 -76.88
N GLY A 490 16.14 -13.88 -75.61
CA GLY A 490 15.89 -12.60 -74.98
C GLY A 490 14.48 -12.43 -74.39
N LEU A 491 13.63 -13.45 -74.44
CA LEU A 491 12.28 -13.45 -73.88
C LEU A 491 12.28 -14.28 -72.59
N ALA A 492 11.87 -13.65 -71.47
CA ALA A 492 11.73 -14.32 -70.16
C ALA A 492 10.33 -14.90 -69.98
N ALA A 493 10.25 -16.20 -69.66
CA ALA A 493 8.99 -16.86 -69.33
C ALA A 493 9.24 -18.04 -68.37
N THR A 494 8.23 -18.43 -67.59
CA THR A 494 8.30 -19.69 -66.83
C THR A 494 8.31 -20.89 -67.70
N ILE A 495 9.10 -21.91 -67.38
CA ILE A 495 9.07 -23.21 -68.11
C ILE A 495 7.98 -24.12 -67.51
N ASP A 496 7.40 -24.96 -68.40
CA ASP A 496 6.41 -25.94 -67.98
C ASP A 496 7.06 -27.03 -67.10
N VAL A 497 6.34 -27.48 -66.08
CA VAL A 497 6.78 -28.54 -65.18
C VAL A 497 5.72 -29.62 -65.07
N LEU A 498 6.12 -30.88 -65.09
CA LEU A 498 5.22 -32.00 -64.79
C LEU A 498 4.91 -31.99 -63.26
N PRO A 499 3.67 -32.28 -62.87
CA PRO A 499 3.33 -32.40 -61.49
C PRO A 499 3.98 -33.65 -60.88
N ASN A 500 4.93 -33.45 -59.97
CA ASN A 500 5.51 -34.45 -59.09
C ASN A 500 5.36 -34.03 -57.66
N MET A 501 5.42 -35.02 -56.78
CA MET A 501 5.33 -34.77 -55.31
C MET A 501 6.67 -34.27 -54.76
N ALA A 502 6.65 -33.47 -53.70
CA ALA A 502 7.85 -33.10 -52.94
C ALA A 502 8.55 -34.36 -52.40
N VAL A 503 9.87 -34.31 -52.24
CA VAL A 503 10.64 -35.44 -51.71
C VAL A 503 10.44 -35.58 -50.18
N GLY A 504 10.48 -36.83 -49.70
CA GLY A 504 10.30 -37.13 -48.28
C GLY A 504 8.85 -37.39 -47.86
N VAL A 505 7.89 -37.32 -48.80
CA VAL A 505 6.46 -37.53 -48.53
C VAL A 505 6.05 -38.98 -48.65
N MET A 506 6.44 -39.64 -49.70
CA MET A 506 6.01 -41.00 -50.01
C MET A 506 7.14 -41.81 -50.66
N GLU A 507 7.43 -42.99 -50.09
CA GLU A 507 8.42 -43.94 -50.68
C GLU A 507 8.02 -44.42 -52.07
N GLN A 508 9.01 -44.69 -52.89
CA GLN A 508 8.85 -45.29 -54.24
C GLN A 508 7.92 -44.46 -55.14
N TYR A 509 7.86 -43.18 -55.01
CA TYR A 509 7.10 -42.32 -55.91
C TYR A 509 7.76 -42.27 -57.28
N GLY A 510 6.97 -42.44 -58.32
CA GLY A 510 7.44 -42.44 -59.69
C GLY A 510 7.66 -41.04 -60.27
N TYR A 511 8.82 -40.45 -60.03
CA TYR A 511 9.17 -39.13 -60.55
C TYR A 511 9.31 -39.15 -62.11
N ARG A 512 8.84 -38.07 -62.72
CA ARG A 512 8.88 -37.85 -64.13
C ARG A 512 9.72 -36.62 -64.44
N GLU A 513 10.55 -36.75 -65.51
CA GLU A 513 11.39 -35.67 -66.03
C GLU A 513 10.88 -35.12 -67.37
N GLN A 514 11.35 -33.92 -67.70
CA GLN A 514 11.11 -33.25 -69.00
C GLN A 514 12.44 -32.79 -69.56
N SER A 515 12.44 -32.45 -70.85
CA SER A 515 13.59 -31.86 -71.52
C SER A 515 13.23 -30.54 -72.20
N LEU A 516 14.20 -29.65 -72.27
CA LEU A 516 14.12 -28.34 -72.91
C LEU A 516 15.34 -28.15 -73.76
N GLN A 517 15.15 -27.85 -75.05
CA GLN A 517 16.24 -27.54 -75.99
C GLN A 517 16.66 -26.08 -75.76
N LEU A 518 17.96 -25.84 -75.58
CA LEU A 518 18.54 -24.55 -75.29
C LEU A 518 19.64 -24.17 -76.28
N HIS A 519 19.91 -22.87 -76.42
CA HIS A 519 20.92 -22.33 -77.31
C HIS A 519 21.93 -21.48 -76.51
N GLU A 520 23.03 -21.17 -77.16
CA GLU A 520 24.03 -20.25 -76.57
C GLU A 520 23.42 -18.86 -76.21
N GLY A 521 23.71 -18.38 -75.05
CA GLY A 521 23.14 -17.14 -74.52
C GLY A 521 21.84 -17.31 -73.76
N ASP A 522 21.13 -18.47 -73.85
CA ASP A 522 19.94 -18.71 -73.03
C ASP A 522 20.28 -18.86 -71.54
N THR A 523 19.37 -18.46 -70.73
CA THR A 523 19.60 -18.46 -69.27
C THR A 523 18.42 -19.14 -68.54
N ILE A 524 18.71 -20.00 -67.56
CA ILE A 524 17.75 -20.63 -66.68
C ILE A 524 17.92 -20.06 -65.31
N VAL A 525 16.81 -19.68 -64.66
CA VAL A 525 16.76 -19.15 -63.29
C VAL A 525 15.84 -20.01 -62.47
N ALA A 526 16.41 -20.73 -61.48
CA ALA A 526 15.67 -21.44 -60.43
C ALA A 526 15.69 -20.62 -59.16
N TYR A 527 14.59 -20.63 -58.45
CA TYR A 527 14.43 -19.79 -57.26
C TYR A 527 13.46 -20.43 -56.25
N THR A 528 13.57 -20.08 -54.96
CA THR A 528 12.62 -20.47 -53.90
C THR A 528 11.49 -19.48 -53.77
N ASP A 529 10.38 -19.89 -53.14
CA ASP A 529 9.16 -19.11 -53.03
C ASP A 529 9.35 -17.79 -52.21
N GLY A 530 10.36 -17.72 -51.33
CA GLY A 530 10.70 -16.50 -50.65
C GLY A 530 10.99 -15.29 -51.54
N VAL A 531 11.27 -15.51 -52.86
CA VAL A 531 11.35 -14.44 -53.85
C VAL A 531 9.95 -13.91 -54.18
N THR A 532 9.04 -14.78 -54.56
CA THR A 532 7.69 -14.45 -55.04
C THR A 532 6.71 -14.13 -53.89
N GLU A 533 6.96 -14.69 -52.70
CA GLU A 533 6.17 -14.45 -51.49
C GLU A 533 6.65 -13.27 -50.66
N ALA A 534 7.67 -12.56 -51.09
CA ALA A 534 8.09 -11.33 -50.45
C ALA A 534 6.92 -10.32 -50.41
N MET A 535 6.62 -9.79 -49.22
CA MET A 535 5.46 -8.90 -49.01
C MET A 535 5.86 -7.44 -48.94
N ASN A 536 4.99 -6.60 -49.43
CA ASN A 536 5.06 -5.14 -49.17
C ASN A 536 4.28 -4.78 -47.89
N ARG A 537 4.27 -3.48 -47.54
CA ARG A 537 3.55 -2.98 -46.36
C ARG A 537 2.03 -3.21 -46.39
N GLU A 538 1.47 -3.42 -47.57
CA GLU A 538 0.05 -3.70 -47.77
C GLU A 538 -0.24 -5.22 -47.80
N HIS A 539 0.75 -6.04 -47.49
CA HIS A 539 0.70 -7.50 -47.53
C HIS A 539 0.42 -8.11 -48.94
N HIS A 540 0.73 -7.37 -49.97
CA HIS A 540 0.69 -7.93 -51.31
C HIS A 540 2.00 -8.66 -51.62
N LEU A 541 1.90 -9.81 -52.31
CA LEU A 541 3.04 -10.61 -52.72
C LEU A 541 3.76 -9.97 -53.90
N TYR A 542 5.07 -10.16 -54.01
CA TYR A 542 5.90 -9.75 -55.13
C TYR A 542 5.45 -10.40 -56.42
N GLY A 543 5.19 -11.71 -56.40
CA GLY A 543 4.57 -12.48 -57.45
C GLY A 543 5.51 -12.85 -58.61
N GLU A 544 5.08 -13.86 -59.41
CA GLU A 544 5.84 -14.36 -60.58
C GLU A 544 5.98 -13.32 -61.69
N GLN A 545 4.95 -12.51 -61.92
CA GLN A 545 4.95 -11.56 -63.04
C GLN A 545 6.07 -10.52 -62.90
N LEU A 546 6.23 -9.93 -61.73
CA LEU A 546 7.27 -8.93 -61.45
C LEU A 546 8.67 -9.56 -61.48
N LEU A 547 8.78 -10.84 -61.07
CA LEU A 547 10.02 -11.60 -61.16
C LEU A 547 10.42 -11.79 -62.62
N ILE A 548 9.51 -12.25 -63.51
CA ILE A 548 9.75 -12.45 -64.96
C ILE A 548 10.18 -11.14 -65.61
N GLU A 549 9.49 -10.05 -65.33
CA GLU A 549 9.83 -8.71 -65.85
C GLU A 549 11.24 -8.29 -65.40
N THR A 550 11.57 -8.51 -64.12
CA THR A 550 12.89 -8.17 -63.56
C THR A 550 14.01 -9.01 -64.20
N ILE A 551 13.82 -10.33 -64.39
CA ILE A 551 14.78 -11.23 -65.01
C ILE A 551 14.96 -10.85 -66.47
N GLY A 552 13.87 -10.58 -67.18
CA GLY A 552 13.90 -10.23 -68.60
C GLY A 552 14.62 -8.91 -68.92
N ALA A 553 14.67 -8.00 -67.97
CA ALA A 553 15.38 -6.71 -68.10
C ALA A 553 16.90 -6.81 -67.83
N ALA A 554 17.42 -7.94 -67.28
CA ALA A 554 18.81 -8.12 -66.88
C ALA A 554 19.56 -9.05 -67.83
N GLN A 555 20.87 -8.89 -67.98
CA GLN A 555 21.70 -9.70 -68.83
C GLN A 555 22.81 -10.40 -68.06
N GLY A 556 22.86 -11.71 -68.17
CA GLY A 556 23.88 -12.56 -67.56
C GLY A 556 23.59 -12.84 -66.06
N THR A 557 24.20 -13.94 -65.56
CA THR A 557 23.84 -14.57 -64.29
C THR A 557 23.98 -13.60 -63.10
N GLY A 558 25.07 -12.82 -63.01
CA GLY A 558 25.30 -11.90 -61.88
C GLY A 558 24.30 -10.75 -61.84
N GLN A 559 24.00 -10.11 -63.01
CA GLN A 559 23.04 -9.01 -63.08
C GLN A 559 21.60 -9.46 -62.76
N ILE A 560 21.21 -10.68 -63.22
CA ILE A 560 19.90 -11.26 -62.92
C ILE A 560 19.71 -11.40 -61.39
N ILE A 561 20.70 -11.94 -60.70
CA ILE A 561 20.65 -12.09 -59.22
C ILE A 561 20.58 -10.74 -58.53
N GLU A 562 21.48 -9.80 -58.87
CA GLU A 562 21.52 -8.46 -58.28
C GLU A 562 20.22 -7.67 -58.52
N ALA A 563 19.72 -7.70 -59.77
CA ALA A 563 18.47 -7.02 -60.14
C ALA A 563 17.28 -7.60 -59.37
N THR A 564 17.18 -8.93 -59.26
CA THR A 564 16.11 -9.60 -58.52
C THR A 564 16.17 -9.28 -57.03
N MET A 565 17.34 -9.40 -56.41
CA MET A 565 17.51 -9.08 -54.98
C MET A 565 17.21 -7.60 -54.68
N ALA A 566 17.63 -6.67 -55.55
CA ALA A 566 17.34 -5.24 -55.40
C ALA A 566 15.85 -4.92 -55.64
N SER A 567 15.18 -5.65 -56.57
CA SER A 567 13.75 -5.50 -56.84
C SER A 567 12.92 -5.96 -55.64
N VAL A 568 13.19 -7.14 -55.08
CA VAL A 568 12.55 -7.67 -53.89
C VAL A 568 12.76 -6.75 -52.71
N ALA A 569 13.99 -6.27 -52.46
CA ALA A 569 14.29 -5.36 -51.36
C ALA A 569 13.55 -4.03 -51.48
N ARG A 570 13.41 -3.47 -52.69
CA ARG A 570 12.59 -2.27 -52.90
C ARG A 570 11.11 -2.51 -52.70
N TYR A 571 10.61 -3.64 -53.15
CA TYR A 571 9.20 -4.01 -53.04
C TYR A 571 8.80 -4.19 -51.55
N SER A 572 9.62 -4.86 -50.78
CA SER A 572 9.38 -5.08 -49.34
C SER A 572 9.50 -3.83 -48.50
N ALA A 573 10.18 -2.76 -48.98
CA ALA A 573 10.24 -1.40 -48.35
C ALA A 573 10.48 -1.40 -46.82
N GLY A 574 11.30 -2.33 -46.32
CA GLY A 574 11.69 -2.42 -44.90
C GLY A 574 10.83 -3.36 -44.06
N GLU A 575 9.87 -4.08 -44.64
CA GLU A 575 9.22 -5.19 -43.95
C GLU A 575 10.22 -6.31 -43.68
N PRO A 576 10.07 -7.04 -42.56
CA PRO A 576 10.93 -8.19 -42.25
C PRO A 576 10.81 -9.28 -43.36
N GLN A 577 11.94 -9.87 -43.71
CA GLN A 577 11.95 -11.00 -44.67
C GLN A 577 11.14 -12.17 -44.09
N SER A 578 10.12 -12.62 -44.81
CA SER A 578 9.18 -13.68 -44.40
C SER A 578 9.77 -15.07 -44.53
N ASP A 579 10.52 -15.33 -45.57
CA ASP A 579 11.14 -16.63 -45.88
C ASP A 579 12.55 -16.48 -46.42
N GLU A 580 13.29 -17.61 -46.51
CA GLU A 580 14.59 -17.67 -47.12
C GLU A 580 14.48 -17.34 -48.63
N ILE A 581 15.49 -16.69 -49.17
CA ILE A 581 15.56 -16.36 -50.62
C ILE A 581 16.75 -17.06 -51.23
N THR A 582 16.49 -17.99 -52.13
CA THR A 582 17.53 -18.64 -52.90
C THR A 582 17.27 -18.42 -54.40
N ILE A 583 18.31 -18.06 -55.13
CA ILE A 583 18.28 -17.86 -56.58
C ILE A 583 19.52 -18.50 -57.19
N MET A 584 19.34 -19.28 -58.24
CA MET A 584 20.40 -19.84 -59.08
C MET A 584 20.13 -19.43 -60.51
N ALA A 585 21.08 -18.76 -61.13
CA ALA A 585 21.04 -18.41 -62.56
C ALA A 585 22.16 -19.11 -63.30
N ILE A 586 21.84 -19.71 -64.45
CA ILE A 586 22.75 -20.48 -65.32
C ILE A 586 22.61 -19.95 -66.75
N THR A 587 23.66 -19.34 -67.29
CA THR A 587 23.71 -18.84 -68.67
C THR A 587 24.60 -19.79 -69.49
N LEU A 588 24.12 -20.22 -70.64
CA LEU A 588 24.80 -21.16 -71.51
C LEU A 588 25.78 -20.42 -72.45
N ARG A 589 26.88 -21.07 -72.77
CA ARG A 589 27.93 -20.54 -73.65
C ARG A 589 28.12 -21.34 -74.90
#